data_f5d19ca817057757943a132b1ce92fd5
#
_entry.id   f5d19ca817057757943a132b1ce92fd5
#
_cell.length_a   1.000
_cell.length_b   1.000
_cell.length_c   1.000
_cell.angle_alpha   90.00
_cell.angle_beta   90.00
_cell.angle_gamma   90.00
#
_symmetry.space_group_name_H-M   'P 1'
#
loop_
_entity.id
_entity.type
_entity.pdbx_description
1 polymer ?
#
loop_
_entity_poly.entity_id
_entity_poly.type
_entity_poly.pdbx_seq_one_letter_code
_entity_poly.pdbx_strand_id
1 'polypeptide(L)'
;WIRLAHWLVMVSFPILFFTLVTGYAQIFSPDWALPLIGHFPPWEWLVEFIALASTIAIIGLIVVRSVNTAHGRKSRFTGSTRWQARFVEATIVAVVGCVDLLRVAESAWLSAAQHEQSASWVHFPIFGWLGRPLGQGANPDTLANVIAVLALVKILCSMTWFVIVGLQPSMGVAWHRFLAFITIYARKHDDGTSALGPLEPMIVDGKPLTVDLLDELEESDAEPNFGVSRIEQFHWKALADFSACTECGRCQDLCPAWNTGKPLSPKLFTLALRDHHAAVAPFIAAAQQLGVEPEEVSDEQLAQRPVHLGVRDGLSVNTSLGLAENSAHTQDILGALLEAKAAPSETGVATKPAPLVGEVIGEAALWACTTCGACVDQCPVDIEHIDRVIDLRRNQVLMESAFPKELGQMFRKLESKGNPWGLPPRKRLEWAKGLEFDVPVVGVDVEDASEVDYLFWVGCAGAYEDRAKKTTRAVAELLHIAGVSFAVLGDGESCTGDPARRAGNEILFQTLAAQNVETLNEVGAKRIVV
;
A
#
# COMPACT_ATOMS: atom_id res chain seq x y z
N TRP A 1 10.43 14.20 -15.29
CA TRP A 1 11.58 14.68 -14.53
C TRP A 1 11.44 14.40 -13.01
N ILE A 2 10.23 14.49 -12.41
CA ILE A 2 10.00 14.22 -10.96
C ILE A 2 10.43 12.80 -10.60
N ARG A 3 10.08 11.81 -11.43
CA ARG A 3 10.50 10.41 -11.22
C ARG A 3 12.02 10.28 -11.25
N LEU A 4 12.68 10.93 -12.20
CA LEU A 4 14.13 10.93 -12.30
C LEU A 4 14.79 11.60 -11.08
N ALA A 5 14.29 12.76 -10.65
CA ALA A 5 14.78 13.44 -9.46
C ALA A 5 14.67 12.57 -8.21
N HIS A 6 13.53 11.90 -8.01
CA HIS A 6 13.37 10.97 -6.89
C HIS A 6 14.31 9.77 -7.01
N TRP A 7 14.49 9.23 -8.21
CA TRP A 7 15.41 8.12 -8.44
C TRP A 7 16.87 8.49 -8.13
N LEU A 8 17.33 9.69 -8.51
CA LEU A 8 18.66 10.18 -8.17
C LEU A 8 18.87 10.26 -6.64
N VAL A 9 17.91 10.81 -5.91
CA VAL A 9 17.96 10.85 -4.43
C VAL A 9 17.95 9.44 -3.83
N MET A 10 17.18 8.50 -4.40
CA MET A 10 17.14 7.12 -3.93
C MET A 10 18.49 6.42 -4.11
N VAL A 11 19.08 6.51 -5.31
CA VAL A 11 20.35 5.86 -5.63
C VAL A 11 21.53 6.51 -4.89
N SER A 12 21.42 7.80 -4.56
CA SER A 12 22.46 8.48 -3.78
C SER A 12 22.62 7.89 -2.36
N PHE A 13 21.57 7.38 -1.78
CA PHE A 13 21.61 6.90 -0.39
C PHE A 13 22.66 5.80 -0.17
N PRO A 14 22.67 4.66 -0.89
CA PRO A 14 23.69 3.64 -0.71
C PRO A 14 25.09 4.10 -1.12
N ILE A 15 25.22 4.92 -2.17
CA ILE A 15 26.52 5.41 -2.64
C ILE A 15 27.14 6.37 -1.61
N LEU A 16 26.37 7.35 -1.16
CA LEU A 16 26.85 8.36 -0.22
C LEU A 16 26.97 7.82 1.22
N PHE A 17 26.39 6.66 1.53
CA PHE A 17 26.62 5.98 2.81
C PHE A 17 28.12 5.72 3.04
N PHE A 18 28.87 5.33 2.01
CA PHE A 18 30.32 5.14 2.12
C PHE A 18 31.06 6.45 2.42
N THR A 19 30.53 7.60 1.99
CA THR A 19 31.12 8.89 2.34
C THR A 19 30.89 9.24 3.82
N LEU A 20 29.89 8.65 4.49
CA LEU A 20 29.72 8.80 5.92
C LEU A 20 30.85 8.10 6.67
N VAL A 21 31.24 6.90 6.25
CA VAL A 21 32.40 6.18 6.81
C VAL A 21 33.68 7.00 6.63
N THR A 22 33.91 7.55 5.43
CA THR A 22 35.02 8.47 5.16
C THR A 22 35.01 9.66 6.15
N GLY A 23 33.84 10.25 6.39
CA GLY A 23 33.70 11.41 7.27
C GLY A 23 34.16 11.18 8.72
N TYR A 24 33.95 9.97 9.27
CA TYR A 24 34.46 9.67 10.62
C TYR A 24 35.98 9.76 10.72
N ALA A 25 36.69 9.34 9.70
CA ALA A 25 38.14 9.41 9.68
C ALA A 25 38.66 10.83 9.32
N GLN A 26 37.93 11.57 8.48
CA GLN A 26 38.27 12.95 8.07
C GLN A 26 38.22 13.97 9.22
N ILE A 27 37.55 13.66 10.33
CA ILE A 27 37.65 14.49 11.54
C ILE A 27 39.08 14.53 12.05
N PHE A 28 39.87 13.46 11.88
CA PHE A 28 41.21 13.30 12.40
C PHE A 28 42.29 13.47 11.32
N SER A 29 42.00 13.12 10.08
CA SER A 29 42.93 13.14 8.97
C SER A 29 42.23 13.62 7.69
N PRO A 30 42.43 14.85 7.24
CA PRO A 30 41.74 15.46 6.11
C PRO A 30 41.87 14.70 4.79
N ASP A 31 42.98 13.99 4.61
CA ASP A 31 43.33 13.20 3.43
C ASP A 31 42.86 11.76 3.46
N TRP A 32 42.21 11.35 4.58
CA TRP A 32 41.76 9.96 4.68
C TRP A 32 40.68 9.62 3.65
N ALA A 33 40.90 8.51 2.95
CA ALA A 33 39.97 7.98 1.96
C ALA A 33 39.74 6.47 2.20
N LEU A 34 38.67 5.95 1.64
CA LEU A 34 38.35 4.52 1.74
C LEU A 34 39.49 3.67 1.17
N PRO A 35 39.95 2.62 1.88
CA PRO A 35 40.92 1.69 1.36
C PRO A 35 40.50 1.13 -0.02
N LEU A 36 41.44 0.98 -0.92
CA LEU A 36 41.30 0.46 -2.29
C LEU A 36 40.54 1.35 -3.27
N ILE A 37 39.47 2.01 -2.87
CA ILE A 37 38.58 2.73 -3.80
C ILE A 37 38.58 4.27 -3.58
N GLY A 38 39.03 4.74 -2.43
CA GLY A 38 38.84 6.14 -2.05
C GLY A 38 39.52 7.13 -2.96
N HIS A 39 40.71 6.80 -3.49
CA HIS A 39 41.44 7.62 -4.47
C HIS A 39 41.34 7.08 -5.91
N PHE A 40 40.39 6.18 -6.18
CA PHE A 40 40.14 5.67 -7.51
C PHE A 40 39.26 6.68 -8.29
N PRO A 41 39.78 7.34 -9.36
CA PRO A 41 39.07 8.43 -10.02
C PRO A 41 37.64 8.12 -10.43
N PRO A 42 37.27 6.93 -10.97
CA PRO A 42 35.88 6.62 -11.28
C PRO A 42 34.94 6.64 -10.05
N TRP A 43 35.42 6.27 -8.85
CA TRP A 43 34.67 6.37 -7.61
C TRP A 43 34.46 7.81 -7.18
N GLU A 44 35.53 8.63 -7.25
CA GLU A 44 35.47 10.06 -6.92
C GLU A 44 34.50 10.80 -7.85
N TRP A 45 34.54 10.47 -9.16
CA TRP A 45 33.62 11.03 -10.17
C TRP A 45 32.17 10.64 -9.86
N LEU A 46 31.94 9.37 -9.52
CA LEU A 46 30.61 8.90 -9.15
C LEU A 46 30.07 9.65 -7.93
N VAL A 47 30.90 9.83 -6.89
CA VAL A 47 30.50 10.57 -5.67
C VAL A 47 30.17 12.01 -6.00
N GLU A 48 31.00 12.74 -6.74
CA GLU A 48 30.74 14.14 -7.12
C GLU A 48 29.48 14.28 -7.98
N PHE A 49 29.32 13.42 -9.00
CA PHE A 49 28.17 13.46 -9.87
C PHE A 49 26.87 13.18 -9.10
N ILE A 50 26.85 12.12 -8.31
CA ILE A 50 25.66 11.72 -7.55
C ILE A 50 25.32 12.74 -6.45
N ALA A 51 26.32 13.30 -5.76
CA ALA A 51 26.09 14.32 -4.74
C ALA A 51 25.45 15.57 -5.35
N LEU A 52 26.06 16.15 -6.39
CA LEU A 52 25.53 17.33 -7.08
C LEU A 52 24.15 17.08 -7.70
N ALA A 53 23.99 15.95 -8.41
CA ALA A 53 22.71 15.58 -9.01
C ALA A 53 21.62 15.43 -7.96
N SER A 54 21.93 14.84 -6.79
CA SER A 54 21.00 14.70 -5.68
C SER A 54 20.68 16.03 -5.01
N THR A 55 21.65 16.93 -4.89
CA THR A 55 21.41 18.29 -4.37
C THR A 55 20.43 19.04 -5.26
N ILE A 56 20.61 19.03 -6.56
CA ILE A 56 19.70 19.64 -7.53
C ILE A 56 18.33 18.96 -7.47
N ALA A 57 18.31 17.64 -7.44
CA ALA A 57 17.09 16.85 -7.42
C ALA A 57 16.25 17.11 -6.16
N ILE A 58 16.84 17.08 -4.98
CA ILE A 58 16.10 17.30 -3.73
C ILE A 58 15.56 18.73 -3.62
N ILE A 59 16.34 19.73 -4.03
CA ILE A 59 15.87 21.13 -4.09
C ILE A 59 14.69 21.24 -5.04
N GLY A 60 14.77 20.64 -6.23
CA GLY A 60 13.67 20.60 -7.19
C GLY A 60 12.41 19.93 -6.63
N LEU A 61 12.55 18.82 -5.90
CA LEU A 61 11.43 18.12 -5.23
C LEU A 61 10.81 18.96 -4.13
N ILE A 62 11.60 19.69 -3.34
CA ILE A 62 11.12 20.63 -2.31
C ILE A 62 10.30 21.77 -2.95
N VAL A 63 10.79 22.34 -4.05
CA VAL A 63 10.08 23.38 -4.79
C VAL A 63 8.75 22.85 -5.32
N VAL A 64 8.73 21.67 -5.97
CA VAL A 64 7.50 21.03 -6.47
C VAL A 64 6.51 20.78 -5.34
N ARG A 65 6.96 20.28 -4.21
CA ARG A 65 6.10 20.08 -3.04
C ARG A 65 5.50 21.40 -2.55
N SER A 66 6.32 22.43 -2.44
CA SER A 66 5.89 23.75 -1.97
C SER A 66 4.87 24.40 -2.91
N VAL A 67 5.11 24.33 -4.23
CA VAL A 67 4.20 24.83 -5.27
C VAL A 67 2.88 24.05 -5.26
N ASN A 68 2.92 22.72 -5.20
CA ASN A 68 1.71 21.88 -5.15
C ASN A 68 0.89 22.16 -3.89
N THR A 69 1.53 22.41 -2.75
CA THR A 69 0.82 22.81 -1.51
C THR A 69 0.10 24.14 -1.68
N ALA A 70 0.76 25.12 -2.30
CA ALA A 70 0.18 26.44 -2.55
C ALA A 70 -1.01 26.41 -3.55
N HIS A 71 -0.98 25.52 -4.55
CA HIS A 71 -2.00 25.40 -5.59
C HIS A 71 -3.12 24.38 -5.26
N GLY A 72 -3.25 23.94 -4.01
CA GLY A 72 -4.43 23.23 -3.53
C GLY A 72 -4.54 21.75 -3.91
N ARG A 73 -3.45 21.07 -4.31
CA ARG A 73 -3.44 19.59 -4.38
C ARG A 73 -3.44 18.99 -2.97
N LYS A 74 -4.61 19.07 -2.33
CA LYS A 74 -4.79 18.74 -0.92
C LYS A 74 -4.59 17.25 -0.60
N SER A 75 -4.95 16.35 -1.52
CA SER A 75 -4.89 14.90 -1.31
C SER A 75 -3.54 14.36 -0.87
N ARG A 76 -2.43 14.94 -1.38
CA ARG A 76 -1.07 14.56 -0.99
C ARG A 76 -0.71 14.90 0.45
N PHE A 77 -1.36 15.91 1.02
CA PHE A 77 -0.98 16.46 2.33
C PHE A 77 -2.04 16.25 3.39
N THR A 78 -3.26 15.88 2.98
CA THR A 78 -4.35 15.55 3.89
C THR A 78 -3.97 14.35 4.74
N GLY A 79 -3.98 14.50 6.06
CA GLY A 79 -3.62 13.46 7.03
C GLY A 79 -2.13 13.10 7.09
N SER A 80 -1.27 13.71 6.26
CA SER A 80 0.18 13.47 6.32
C SER A 80 0.84 14.30 7.42
N THR A 81 1.84 13.71 8.08
CA THR A 81 2.63 14.41 9.10
C THR A 81 3.69 15.28 8.43
N ARG A 82 3.34 16.54 8.18
CA ARG A 82 4.16 17.49 7.39
C ARG A 82 5.58 17.68 7.93
N TRP A 83 5.77 17.70 9.25
CA TRP A 83 7.10 17.89 9.83
C TRP A 83 8.04 16.73 9.50
N GLN A 84 7.55 15.49 9.48
CA GLN A 84 8.36 14.32 9.13
C GLN A 84 8.92 14.43 7.71
N ALA A 85 8.08 14.83 6.76
CA ALA A 85 8.51 15.05 5.38
C ALA A 85 9.53 16.18 5.27
N ARG A 86 9.32 17.30 5.98
CA ARG A 86 10.26 18.43 6.01
C ARG A 86 11.59 18.07 6.69
N PHE A 87 11.52 17.30 7.76
CA PHE A 87 12.71 16.80 8.43
C PHE A 87 13.57 15.93 7.51
N VAL A 88 12.95 14.97 6.79
CA VAL A 88 13.65 14.11 5.83
C VAL A 88 14.27 14.95 4.69
N GLU A 89 13.49 15.89 4.12
CA GLU A 89 14.01 16.81 3.08
C GLU A 89 15.21 17.62 3.57
N ALA A 90 15.09 18.23 4.74
CA ALA A 90 16.15 19.05 5.33
C ALA A 90 17.42 18.22 5.61
N THR A 91 17.25 17.02 6.15
CA THR A 91 18.39 16.12 6.40
C THR A 91 19.08 15.71 5.11
N ILE A 92 18.34 15.37 4.06
CA ILE A 92 18.93 15.03 2.76
C ILE A 92 19.71 16.22 2.21
N VAL A 93 19.13 17.42 2.18
CA VAL A 93 19.82 18.64 1.74
C VAL A 93 21.10 18.90 2.55
N ALA A 94 21.03 18.76 3.87
CA ALA A 94 22.19 18.97 4.74
C ALA A 94 23.31 17.94 4.45
N VAL A 95 22.96 16.66 4.33
CA VAL A 95 23.96 15.60 4.08
C VAL A 95 24.59 15.72 2.71
N VAL A 96 23.79 15.86 1.62
CA VAL A 96 24.36 15.97 0.26
C VAL A 96 25.12 17.28 0.10
N GLY A 97 24.62 18.39 0.66
CA GLY A 97 25.35 19.68 0.66
C GLY A 97 26.67 19.61 1.41
N CYS A 98 26.74 18.89 2.54
CA CYS A 98 28.00 18.63 3.23
C CYS A 98 28.98 17.82 2.33
N VAL A 99 28.49 16.85 1.55
CA VAL A 99 29.36 16.09 0.62
C VAL A 99 29.90 17.03 -0.46
N ASP A 100 29.07 17.86 -1.08
CA ASP A 100 29.49 18.84 -2.08
C ASP A 100 30.54 19.81 -1.52
N LEU A 101 30.29 20.36 -0.33
CA LEU A 101 31.21 21.28 0.35
C LEU A 101 32.52 20.60 0.79
N LEU A 102 32.47 19.34 1.22
CA LEU A 102 33.64 18.55 1.54
C LEU A 102 34.55 18.38 0.31
N ARG A 103 33.97 18.02 -0.86
CA ARG A 103 34.74 17.88 -2.09
C ARG A 103 35.40 19.19 -2.50
N VAL A 104 34.74 20.35 -2.33
CA VAL A 104 35.33 21.66 -2.55
C VAL A 104 36.48 21.91 -1.55
N ALA A 105 36.27 21.64 -0.28
CA ALA A 105 37.28 21.87 0.77
C ALA A 105 38.47 20.93 0.65
N GLU A 106 38.29 19.68 0.27
CA GLU A 106 39.37 18.71 -0.01
C GLU A 106 40.24 19.18 -1.16
N SER A 107 39.61 19.59 -2.28
CA SER A 107 40.35 20.15 -3.43
C SER A 107 41.12 21.44 -3.07
N ALA A 108 40.51 22.31 -2.22
CA ALA A 108 41.18 23.52 -1.73
C ALA A 108 42.36 23.18 -0.82
N TRP A 109 42.19 22.23 0.10
CA TRP A 109 43.23 21.80 1.03
C TRP A 109 44.45 21.21 0.29
N LEU A 110 44.21 20.29 -0.67
CA LEU A 110 45.26 19.70 -1.49
C LEU A 110 46.02 20.76 -2.32
N SER A 111 45.30 21.75 -2.84
CA SER A 111 45.95 22.89 -3.56
C SER A 111 46.77 23.75 -2.62
N ALA A 112 46.29 24.04 -1.40
CA ALA A 112 47.03 24.82 -0.41
C ALA A 112 48.27 24.07 0.13
N ALA A 113 48.17 22.74 0.24
CA ALA A 113 49.27 21.85 0.66
C ALA A 113 50.26 21.55 -0.46
N GLN A 114 50.10 22.15 -1.66
CA GLN A 114 50.94 21.98 -2.84
C GLN A 114 50.95 20.56 -3.44
N HIS A 115 49.88 19.77 -3.19
CA HIS A 115 49.67 18.46 -3.79
C HIS A 115 48.94 18.57 -5.14
N GLU A 116 49.53 19.25 -6.11
CA GLU A 116 48.89 19.64 -7.38
C GLU A 116 48.35 18.45 -8.19
N GLN A 117 49.02 17.29 -8.18
CA GLN A 117 48.58 16.10 -8.89
C GLN A 117 47.27 15.54 -8.28
N SER A 118 47.21 15.48 -6.96
CA SER A 118 46.03 15.03 -6.23
C SER A 118 44.87 16.05 -6.28
N ALA A 119 45.17 17.34 -6.37
CA ALA A 119 44.18 18.40 -6.55
C ALA A 119 43.70 18.55 -8.01
N SER A 120 44.16 17.69 -8.93
CA SER A 120 43.85 17.80 -10.36
C SER A 120 42.38 17.54 -10.68
N TRP A 121 41.96 17.94 -11.88
CA TRP A 121 40.62 17.64 -12.42
C TRP A 121 40.34 16.13 -12.54
N VAL A 122 41.37 15.30 -12.55
CA VAL A 122 41.23 13.84 -12.56
C VAL A 122 40.57 13.34 -11.28
N HIS A 123 40.85 13.96 -10.15
CA HIS A 123 40.27 13.60 -8.85
C HIS A 123 39.04 14.45 -8.45
N PHE A 124 38.95 15.68 -9.03
CA PHE A 124 37.85 16.63 -8.72
C PHE A 124 37.27 17.21 -10.00
N PRO A 125 36.58 16.42 -10.84
CA PRO A 125 36.11 16.84 -12.14
C PRO A 125 35.04 17.95 -12.07
N ILE A 126 34.25 18.01 -11.01
CA ILE A 126 33.16 18.97 -10.85
C ILE A 126 33.56 20.08 -9.89
N PHE A 127 34.02 19.74 -8.70
CA PHE A 127 34.26 20.72 -7.62
C PHE A 127 35.69 21.31 -7.63
N GLY A 128 36.63 20.75 -8.37
CA GLY A 128 37.99 21.24 -8.47
C GLY A 128 38.11 22.64 -9.05
N TRP A 129 37.22 23.06 -9.95
CA TRP A 129 37.21 24.41 -10.51
C TRP A 129 36.90 25.50 -9.47
N LEU A 130 36.17 25.13 -8.40
CA LEU A 130 35.89 26.04 -7.27
C LEU A 130 36.91 25.87 -6.14
N GLY A 131 37.28 24.63 -5.79
CA GLY A 131 38.14 24.33 -4.67
C GLY A 131 39.59 24.80 -4.89
N ARG A 132 40.19 24.53 -6.06
CA ARG A 132 41.58 24.90 -6.36
C ARG A 132 41.88 26.41 -6.22
N PRO A 133 41.08 27.32 -6.80
CA PRO A 133 41.27 28.75 -6.57
C PRO A 133 41.14 29.17 -5.10
N LEU A 134 40.24 28.56 -4.36
CA LEU A 134 40.05 28.83 -2.92
C LEU A 134 41.25 28.37 -2.08
N GLY A 135 42.00 27.36 -2.54
CA GLY A 135 43.21 26.87 -1.88
C GLY A 135 44.45 27.74 -2.14
N GLN A 136 44.45 28.54 -3.20
CA GLN A 136 45.62 29.38 -3.53
C GLN A 136 45.85 30.45 -2.46
N GLY A 137 46.96 30.34 -1.73
CA GLY A 137 47.33 31.26 -0.67
C GLY A 137 46.56 31.06 0.67
N ALA A 138 45.69 30.05 0.76
CA ALA A 138 45.00 29.68 1.99
C ALA A 138 45.94 28.89 2.91
N ASN A 139 45.69 29.00 4.23
CA ASN A 139 46.41 28.19 5.21
C ASN A 139 45.85 26.76 5.23
N PRO A 140 46.69 25.72 4.98
CA PRO A 140 46.25 24.31 4.99
C PRO A 140 45.60 23.87 6.32
N ASP A 141 46.10 24.33 7.45
CA ASP A 141 45.53 23.98 8.77
C ASP A 141 44.11 24.51 8.94
N THR A 142 43.85 25.71 8.41
CA THR A 142 42.49 26.28 8.42
C THR A 142 41.55 25.45 7.56
N LEU A 143 41.96 25.02 6.40
CA LEU A 143 41.17 24.17 5.50
C LEU A 143 40.97 22.77 6.08
N ALA A 144 41.97 22.21 6.72
CA ALA A 144 41.84 20.95 7.49
C ALA A 144 40.76 21.05 8.58
N ASN A 145 40.72 22.14 9.33
CA ASN A 145 39.68 22.40 10.32
C ASN A 145 38.29 22.55 9.66
N VAL A 146 38.20 23.18 8.50
CA VAL A 146 36.94 23.28 7.73
C VAL A 146 36.45 21.90 7.32
N ILE A 147 37.32 21.02 6.82
CA ILE A 147 37.00 19.63 6.47
C ILE A 147 36.48 18.88 7.71
N ALA A 148 37.19 18.97 8.83
CA ALA A 148 36.79 18.32 10.09
C ALA A 148 35.41 18.79 10.58
N VAL A 149 35.15 20.10 10.52
CA VAL A 149 33.84 20.67 10.92
C VAL A 149 32.72 20.22 9.97
N LEU A 150 32.93 20.24 8.64
CA LEU A 150 31.95 19.77 7.67
C LEU A 150 31.67 18.27 7.82
N ALA A 151 32.70 17.46 8.06
CA ALA A 151 32.56 16.04 8.34
C ALA A 151 31.75 15.80 9.62
N LEU A 152 32.05 16.55 10.69
CA LEU A 152 31.30 16.47 11.96
C LEU A 152 29.82 16.84 11.77
N VAL A 153 29.53 17.94 11.07
CA VAL A 153 28.15 18.36 10.76
C VAL A 153 27.42 17.28 9.99
N LYS A 154 28.05 16.71 8.95
CA LYS A 154 27.49 15.60 8.16
C LYS A 154 27.15 14.39 9.03
N ILE A 155 28.07 13.99 9.92
CA ILE A 155 27.88 12.87 10.84
C ILE A 155 26.72 13.16 11.78
N LEU A 156 26.69 14.33 12.43
CA LEU A 156 25.62 14.70 13.35
C LEU A 156 24.25 14.70 12.66
N CYS A 157 24.13 15.28 11.46
CA CYS A 157 22.90 15.23 10.68
C CYS A 157 22.46 13.80 10.37
N SER A 158 23.40 12.94 9.94
CA SER A 158 23.11 11.55 9.60
C SER A 158 22.73 10.73 10.84
N MET A 159 23.44 10.88 11.96
CA MET A 159 23.13 10.16 13.20
C MET A 159 21.82 10.61 13.81
N THR A 160 21.54 11.92 13.79
CA THR A 160 20.23 12.45 14.21
C THR A 160 19.10 11.83 13.40
N TRP A 161 19.29 11.71 12.08
CA TRP A 161 18.31 11.04 11.22
C TRP A 161 18.10 9.57 11.61
N PHE A 162 19.17 8.79 11.82
CA PHE A 162 19.07 7.39 12.23
C PHE A 162 18.36 7.22 13.57
N VAL A 163 18.69 8.06 14.54
CA VAL A 163 18.07 8.02 15.86
C VAL A 163 16.58 8.35 15.78
N ILE A 164 16.21 9.45 15.10
CA ILE A 164 14.80 9.86 14.97
C ILE A 164 13.98 8.82 14.20
N VAL A 165 14.50 8.29 13.10
CA VAL A 165 13.80 7.26 12.32
C VAL A 165 13.67 5.96 13.10
N GLY A 166 14.72 5.55 13.83
CA GLY A 166 14.66 4.37 14.69
C GLY A 166 13.67 4.47 15.84
N LEU A 167 13.47 5.68 16.37
CA LEU A 167 12.49 5.95 17.44
C LEU A 167 11.06 6.17 16.90
N GLN A 168 10.87 6.29 15.59
CA GLN A 168 9.56 6.55 14.96
C GLN A 168 9.21 5.52 13.89
N PRO A 169 8.72 4.34 14.27
CA PRO A 169 8.37 3.27 13.32
C PRO A 169 7.21 3.67 12.37
N SER A 170 6.36 4.63 12.75
CA SER A 170 5.28 5.16 11.92
C SER A 170 5.73 6.18 10.86
N MET A 171 7.03 6.52 10.79
CA MET A 171 7.56 7.47 9.81
C MET A 171 7.73 6.83 8.42
N GLY A 172 6.64 6.51 7.73
CA GLY A 172 6.65 5.83 6.43
C GLY A 172 7.44 6.58 5.35
N VAL A 173 7.48 7.91 5.40
CA VAL A 173 8.31 8.75 4.51
C VAL A 173 9.81 8.45 4.64
N ALA A 174 10.27 7.89 5.74
CA ALA A 174 11.64 7.43 5.92
C ALA A 174 11.76 5.91 5.74
N TRP A 175 10.84 5.15 6.33
CA TRP A 175 10.86 3.69 6.33
C TRP A 175 10.63 3.05 4.96
N HIS A 176 9.90 3.70 4.04
CA HIS A 176 9.63 3.13 2.71
C HIS A 176 10.91 2.76 1.95
N ARG A 177 12.03 3.45 2.18
CA ARG A 177 13.31 3.14 1.51
C ARG A 177 13.90 1.77 1.88
N PHE A 178 13.51 1.24 3.04
CA PHE A 178 13.91 -0.09 3.50
C PHE A 178 12.82 -1.13 3.19
N LEU A 179 11.55 -0.77 3.39
CA LEU A 179 10.42 -1.67 3.31
C LEU A 179 9.89 -1.83 1.88
N ALA A 180 9.94 -0.80 1.05
CA ALA A 180 9.41 -0.87 -0.32
C ALA A 180 10.06 -1.98 -1.16
N PHE A 181 11.34 -2.27 -0.95
CA PHE A 181 12.00 -3.39 -1.62
C PHE A 181 11.34 -4.73 -1.24
N ILE A 182 11.05 -4.92 0.04
CA ILE A 182 10.42 -6.14 0.56
C ILE A 182 8.96 -6.24 0.07
N THR A 183 8.19 -5.15 0.16
CA THR A 183 6.78 -5.14 -0.23
C THR A 183 6.58 -5.33 -1.73
N ILE A 184 7.44 -4.71 -2.56
CA ILE A 184 7.42 -4.90 -4.01
C ILE A 184 7.85 -6.32 -4.40
N TYR A 185 8.87 -6.87 -3.74
CA TYR A 185 9.32 -8.24 -3.98
C TYR A 185 8.25 -9.28 -3.62
N ALA A 186 7.54 -9.05 -2.51
CA ALA A 186 6.50 -9.95 -1.99
C ALA A 186 5.10 -9.65 -2.53
N ARG A 187 4.95 -8.88 -3.62
CA ARG A 187 3.64 -8.62 -4.24
C ARG A 187 3.05 -9.90 -4.84
N LYS A 188 1.72 -9.95 -4.97
CA LYS A 188 0.99 -11.13 -5.48
C LYS A 188 1.39 -11.58 -6.88
N HIS A 189 1.74 -10.64 -7.75
CA HIS A 189 2.10 -10.90 -9.13
C HIS A 189 3.55 -10.52 -9.39
N ASP A 190 4.39 -11.49 -9.54
CA ASP A 190 5.78 -11.34 -9.93
C ASP A 190 5.94 -11.03 -11.44
N ASP A 191 4.96 -11.43 -12.26
CA ASP A 191 4.91 -11.19 -13.71
C ASP A 191 4.47 -9.75 -14.10
N GLY A 192 3.92 -8.99 -13.15
CA GLY A 192 3.49 -7.61 -13.36
C GLY A 192 2.27 -7.42 -14.26
N THR A 193 1.54 -8.49 -14.59
CA THR A 193 0.42 -8.44 -15.55
C THR A 193 -0.84 -7.80 -15.01
N SER A 194 -1.11 -7.88 -13.70
CA SER A 194 -2.27 -7.28 -13.07
C SER A 194 -1.94 -6.73 -11.68
N ALA A 195 -2.24 -5.46 -11.46
CA ALA A 195 -2.04 -4.83 -10.17
C ALA A 195 -3.00 -5.36 -9.09
N LEU A 196 -4.23 -5.77 -9.44
CA LEU A 196 -5.21 -6.26 -8.47
C LEU A 196 -5.01 -7.72 -8.13
N GLY A 197 -4.92 -8.57 -9.15
CA GLY A 197 -4.83 -10.02 -9.01
C GLY A 197 -6.00 -10.69 -8.29
N PRO A 198 -5.91 -12.00 -8.03
CA PRO A 198 -6.87 -12.70 -7.20
C PRO A 198 -6.77 -12.21 -5.75
N LEU A 199 -7.91 -12.18 -5.05
CA LEU A 199 -7.91 -11.94 -3.60
C LEU A 199 -7.14 -13.06 -2.89
N GLU A 200 -6.42 -12.70 -1.83
CA GLU A 200 -5.75 -13.69 -0.98
C GLU A 200 -6.79 -14.67 -0.42
N PRO A 201 -6.47 -15.98 -0.38
CA PRO A 201 -7.30 -16.96 0.30
C PRO A 201 -7.50 -16.54 1.77
N MET A 202 -8.68 -16.79 2.30
CA MET A 202 -8.87 -16.67 3.75
C MET A 202 -8.15 -17.84 4.42
N ILE A 203 -7.31 -17.53 5.39
CA ILE A 203 -6.55 -18.54 6.14
C ILE A 203 -7.25 -18.78 7.49
N VAL A 204 -7.50 -20.03 7.79
CA VAL A 204 -8.06 -20.47 9.08
C VAL A 204 -7.11 -21.53 9.63
N ASP A 205 -6.61 -21.33 10.84
CA ASP A 205 -5.64 -22.22 11.50
C ASP A 205 -4.45 -22.60 10.63
N GLY A 206 -3.96 -21.63 9.84
CA GLY A 206 -2.78 -21.81 8.95
C GLY A 206 -3.07 -22.53 7.63
N LYS A 207 -4.33 -22.88 7.33
CA LYS A 207 -4.76 -23.50 6.07
C LYS A 207 -5.66 -22.57 5.26
N PRO A 208 -5.59 -22.59 3.92
CA PRO A 208 -6.57 -21.89 3.10
C PRO A 208 -7.98 -22.47 3.30
N LEU A 209 -8.97 -21.59 3.46
CA LEU A 209 -10.36 -22.01 3.56
C LEU A 209 -10.83 -22.65 2.25
N THR A 210 -11.31 -23.87 2.33
CA THR A 210 -11.96 -24.64 1.26
C THR A 210 -13.29 -25.19 1.75
N VAL A 211 -14.11 -25.72 0.85
CA VAL A 211 -15.38 -26.36 1.23
C VAL A 211 -15.10 -27.55 2.17
N ASP A 212 -14.11 -28.37 1.84
CA ASP A 212 -13.73 -29.54 2.67
C ASP A 212 -13.31 -29.11 4.09
N LEU A 213 -12.57 -28.00 4.21
CA LEU A 213 -12.17 -27.48 5.53
C LEU A 213 -13.37 -26.93 6.30
N LEU A 214 -14.38 -26.36 5.63
CA LEU A 214 -15.61 -25.94 6.30
C LEU A 214 -16.35 -27.13 6.91
N ASP A 215 -16.47 -28.25 6.19
CA ASP A 215 -17.11 -29.47 6.69
C ASP A 215 -16.33 -30.01 7.91
N GLU A 216 -14.97 -30.02 7.84
CA GLU A 216 -14.13 -30.39 9.00
C GLU A 216 -14.35 -29.49 10.23
N LEU A 217 -14.50 -28.17 9.99
CA LEU A 217 -14.72 -27.19 11.07
C LEU A 217 -16.12 -27.32 11.71
N GLU A 218 -17.15 -27.62 10.91
CA GLU A 218 -18.52 -27.85 11.42
C GLU A 218 -18.60 -29.12 12.29
N GLU A 219 -17.75 -30.13 12.03
CA GLU A 219 -17.66 -31.34 12.83
C GLU A 219 -16.80 -31.18 14.10
N SER A 220 -16.04 -30.08 14.21
CA SER A 220 -15.15 -29.81 15.32
C SER A 220 -15.77 -28.88 16.37
N ASP A 221 -15.33 -28.98 17.62
CA ASP A 221 -15.69 -28.01 18.69
C ASP A 221 -14.86 -26.71 18.62
N ALA A 222 -14.12 -26.47 17.52
CA ALA A 222 -13.28 -25.31 17.37
C ALA A 222 -14.11 -24.06 17.01
N GLU A 223 -13.79 -22.93 17.62
CA GLU A 223 -14.32 -21.62 17.24
C GLU A 223 -13.33 -20.91 16.30
N PRO A 224 -13.44 -21.13 14.98
CA PRO A 224 -12.50 -20.54 14.03
C PRO A 224 -12.71 -19.03 13.93
N ASN A 225 -11.61 -18.27 13.83
CA ASN A 225 -11.67 -16.85 13.54
C ASN A 225 -11.62 -16.61 12.02
N PHE A 226 -12.70 -16.03 11.48
CA PHE A 226 -12.80 -15.70 10.07
C PHE A 226 -12.48 -14.22 9.82
N GLY A 227 -11.50 -13.96 8.95
CA GLY A 227 -11.08 -12.61 8.60
C GLY A 227 -10.23 -11.95 9.69
N VAL A 228 -10.21 -10.62 9.71
CA VAL A 228 -9.38 -9.83 10.62
C VAL A 228 -10.23 -8.84 11.41
N SER A 229 -10.20 -8.94 12.73
CA SER A 229 -10.81 -7.99 13.66
C SER A 229 -9.78 -7.08 14.34
N ARG A 230 -8.55 -7.55 14.50
CA ARG A 230 -7.45 -6.86 15.21
C ARG A 230 -6.19 -6.77 14.36
N ILE A 231 -5.34 -5.81 14.67
CA ILE A 231 -4.15 -5.49 13.86
C ILE A 231 -3.13 -6.63 13.82
N GLU A 232 -2.97 -7.39 14.90
CA GLU A 232 -2.05 -8.51 15.02
C GLU A 232 -2.45 -9.73 14.18
N GLN A 233 -3.70 -9.81 13.76
CA GLN A 233 -4.21 -10.89 12.91
C GLN A 233 -3.86 -10.72 11.43
N PHE A 234 -3.41 -9.52 11.05
CA PHE A 234 -2.94 -9.32 9.69
C PHE A 234 -1.65 -10.10 9.42
N HIS A 235 -1.55 -10.64 8.22
CA HIS A 235 -0.33 -11.25 7.73
C HIS A 235 0.83 -10.24 7.72
N TRP A 236 2.07 -10.70 7.89
CA TRP A 236 3.28 -9.87 7.96
C TRP A 236 3.42 -8.88 6.79
N LYS A 237 3.00 -9.29 5.57
CA LYS A 237 3.02 -8.45 4.37
C LYS A 237 2.13 -7.21 4.54
N ALA A 238 0.94 -7.35 5.13
CA ALA A 238 0.04 -6.23 5.42
C ALA A 238 0.67 -5.24 6.40
N LEU A 239 1.29 -5.73 7.48
CA LEU A 239 1.97 -4.89 8.46
C LEU A 239 3.16 -4.15 7.84
N ALA A 240 3.91 -4.81 6.95
CA ALA A 240 4.98 -4.20 6.17
C ALA A 240 4.43 -3.14 5.20
N ASP A 241 3.33 -3.40 4.51
CA ASP A 241 2.65 -2.46 3.61
C ASP A 241 2.23 -1.18 4.32
N PHE A 242 1.66 -1.28 5.53
CA PHE A 242 1.26 -0.10 6.29
C PHE A 242 2.45 0.81 6.58
N SER A 243 3.58 0.23 6.97
CA SER A 243 4.82 0.96 7.29
C SER A 243 5.56 1.45 6.04
N ALA A 244 5.39 0.79 4.88
CA ALA A 244 5.97 1.21 3.60
C ALA A 244 5.23 2.39 2.95
N CYS A 245 4.04 2.76 3.44
CA CYS A 245 3.25 3.84 2.86
C CYS A 245 4.02 5.16 2.81
N THR A 246 4.24 5.68 1.60
CA THR A 246 4.96 6.94 1.34
C THR A 246 4.10 8.18 1.51
N GLU A 247 2.84 8.03 1.87
CA GLU A 247 1.85 9.12 2.03
C GLU A 247 1.66 9.98 0.76
N CYS A 248 1.97 9.44 -0.40
CA CYS A 248 1.95 10.20 -1.66
C CYS A 248 0.56 10.62 -2.16
N GLY A 249 -0.52 9.98 -1.67
CA GLY A 249 -1.91 10.32 -1.96
C GLY A 249 -2.44 9.89 -3.34
N ARG A 250 -1.68 9.15 -4.17
CA ARG A 250 -2.13 8.71 -5.49
C ARG A 250 -3.36 7.81 -5.43
N CYS A 251 -3.37 6.89 -4.46
CA CYS A 251 -4.50 5.99 -4.22
C CYS A 251 -5.79 6.75 -3.86
N GLN A 252 -5.67 7.86 -3.14
CA GLN A 252 -6.79 8.73 -2.80
C GLN A 252 -7.28 9.54 -4.01
N ASP A 253 -6.35 10.11 -4.82
CA ASP A 253 -6.71 10.91 -5.99
C ASP A 253 -7.55 10.15 -7.02
N LEU A 254 -7.35 8.83 -7.14
CA LEU A 254 -8.03 7.99 -8.11
C LEU A 254 -9.12 7.11 -7.49
N CYS A 255 -9.35 7.20 -6.19
CA CYS A 255 -10.42 6.46 -5.53
C CYS A 255 -11.80 7.00 -5.93
N PRO A 256 -12.68 6.20 -6.55
CA PRO A 256 -14.03 6.65 -6.91
C PRO A 256 -14.88 7.02 -5.70
N ALA A 257 -14.73 6.32 -4.58
CA ALA A 257 -15.42 6.65 -3.34
C ALA A 257 -15.02 8.05 -2.83
N TRP A 258 -13.71 8.34 -2.81
CA TRP A 258 -13.21 9.67 -2.44
C TRP A 258 -13.75 10.77 -3.37
N ASN A 259 -13.68 10.55 -4.69
CA ASN A 259 -14.08 11.53 -5.68
C ASN A 259 -15.60 11.77 -5.75
N THR A 260 -16.40 10.88 -5.18
CA THR A 260 -17.85 11.02 -5.05
C THR A 260 -18.29 11.49 -3.66
N GLY A 261 -17.34 11.94 -2.82
CA GLY A 261 -17.64 12.49 -1.49
C GLY A 261 -17.95 11.44 -0.41
N LYS A 262 -17.64 10.17 -0.64
CA LYS A 262 -17.78 9.13 0.38
C LYS A 262 -16.60 9.15 1.36
N PRO A 263 -16.79 8.67 2.61
CA PRO A 263 -15.79 8.77 3.68
C PRO A 263 -14.67 7.72 3.57
N LEU A 264 -14.17 7.44 2.36
CA LEU A 264 -13.07 6.51 2.14
C LEU A 264 -11.91 7.18 1.42
N SER A 265 -10.76 7.20 2.07
CA SER A 265 -9.45 7.44 1.46
C SER A 265 -8.58 6.21 1.68
N PRO A 266 -8.13 5.49 0.63
CA PRO A 266 -7.23 4.35 0.80
C PRO A 266 -5.93 4.74 1.50
N LYS A 267 -5.42 5.95 1.28
CA LYS A 267 -4.26 6.49 2.00
C LYS A 267 -4.52 6.56 3.50
N LEU A 268 -5.62 7.23 3.90
CA LEU A 268 -5.93 7.44 5.31
C LEU A 268 -6.29 6.13 6.02
N PHE A 269 -6.93 5.22 5.31
CA PHE A 269 -7.19 3.86 5.76
C PHE A 269 -5.88 3.14 6.15
N THR A 270 -4.89 3.16 5.25
CA THR A 270 -3.57 2.57 5.52
C THR A 270 -2.83 3.28 6.65
N LEU A 271 -2.90 4.61 6.72
CA LEU A 271 -2.24 5.38 7.78
C LEU A 271 -2.89 5.12 9.15
N ALA A 272 -4.20 4.98 9.21
CA ALA A 272 -4.90 4.64 10.45
C ALA A 272 -4.46 3.28 11.00
N LEU A 273 -4.38 2.26 10.13
CA LEU A 273 -3.88 0.93 10.52
C LEU A 273 -2.41 0.96 10.95
N ARG A 274 -1.55 1.71 10.23
CA ARG A 274 -0.14 1.89 10.60
C ARG A 274 0.00 2.51 11.99
N ASP A 275 -0.71 3.61 12.21
CA ASP A 275 -0.58 4.38 13.44
C ASP A 275 -1.17 3.60 14.63
N HIS A 276 -2.26 2.87 14.42
CA HIS A 276 -2.81 1.94 15.41
C HIS A 276 -1.83 0.81 15.72
N HIS A 277 -1.24 0.17 14.70
CA HIS A 277 -0.22 -0.87 14.90
C HIS A 277 0.94 -0.34 15.75
N ALA A 278 1.47 0.84 15.44
CA ALA A 278 2.54 1.45 16.24
C ALA A 278 2.10 1.73 17.70
N ALA A 279 0.85 2.12 17.92
CA ALA A 279 0.32 2.41 19.24
C ALA A 279 0.13 1.16 20.10
N VAL A 280 -0.32 0.04 19.51
CA VAL A 280 -0.58 -1.21 20.25
C VAL A 280 0.63 -2.15 20.31
N ALA A 281 1.65 -1.93 19.49
CA ALA A 281 2.84 -2.79 19.45
C ALA A 281 3.49 -3.07 20.81
N PRO A 282 3.57 -2.12 21.76
CA PRO A 282 4.07 -2.40 23.11
C PRO A 282 3.23 -3.43 23.87
N PHE A 283 1.90 -3.39 23.73
CA PHE A 283 1.00 -4.37 24.35
C PHE A 283 1.16 -5.75 23.73
N ILE A 284 1.21 -5.83 22.39
CA ILE A 284 1.44 -7.09 21.67
C ILE A 284 2.77 -7.72 22.11
N ALA A 285 3.85 -6.93 22.14
CA ALA A 285 5.15 -7.42 22.58
C ALA A 285 5.17 -7.83 24.06
N ALA A 286 4.40 -7.16 24.92
CA ALA A 286 4.26 -7.54 26.32
C ALA A 286 3.48 -8.85 26.48
N ALA A 287 2.38 -8.98 25.78
CA ALA A 287 1.54 -10.18 25.76
C ALA A 287 2.33 -11.42 25.33
N GLN A 288 3.07 -11.32 24.24
CA GLN A 288 3.94 -12.41 23.75
C GLN A 288 4.98 -12.88 24.79
N GLN A 289 5.56 -11.95 25.55
CA GLN A 289 6.54 -12.31 26.59
C GLN A 289 5.89 -12.90 27.86
N LEU A 290 4.66 -12.51 28.14
CA LEU A 290 3.93 -13.00 29.31
C LEU A 290 3.13 -14.26 29.01
N GLY A 291 2.94 -14.61 27.71
CA GLY A 291 2.09 -15.73 27.28
C GLY A 291 0.60 -15.51 27.56
N VAL A 292 0.16 -14.25 27.46
CA VAL A 292 -1.24 -13.83 27.68
C VAL A 292 -1.75 -13.08 26.45
N GLU A 293 -3.06 -12.88 26.38
CA GLU A 293 -3.64 -12.03 25.33
C GLU A 293 -3.26 -10.55 25.51
N PRO A 294 -3.12 -9.77 24.43
CA PRO A 294 -2.71 -8.36 24.51
C PRO A 294 -3.63 -7.50 25.39
N GLU A 295 -4.91 -7.84 25.50
CA GLU A 295 -5.89 -7.13 26.34
C GLU A 295 -5.71 -7.37 27.84
N GLU A 296 -5.09 -8.47 28.20
CA GLU A 296 -4.83 -8.87 29.60
C GLU A 296 -3.60 -8.16 30.17
N VAL A 297 -2.79 -7.52 29.33
CA VAL A 297 -1.60 -6.77 29.77
C VAL A 297 -2.03 -5.55 30.57
N SER A 298 -1.57 -5.44 31.82
CA SER A 298 -1.83 -4.29 32.67
C SER A 298 -0.94 -3.09 32.34
N ASP A 299 -1.41 -1.89 32.64
CA ASP A 299 -0.65 -0.64 32.45
C ASP A 299 0.65 -0.63 33.30
N GLU A 300 0.65 -1.31 34.45
CA GLU A 300 1.83 -1.45 35.32
C GLU A 300 2.91 -2.32 34.67
N GLN A 301 2.52 -3.41 34.00
CA GLN A 301 3.42 -4.28 33.24
C GLN A 301 4.00 -3.55 32.03
N LEU A 302 3.21 -2.68 31.42
CA LEU A 302 3.64 -1.86 30.30
C LEU A 302 4.61 -0.74 30.71
N ALA A 303 4.38 -0.09 31.86
CA ALA A 303 5.20 1.00 32.39
C ALA A 303 6.65 0.60 32.68
N GLN A 304 6.94 -0.69 32.82
CA GLN A 304 8.29 -1.23 33.01
C GLN A 304 9.13 -1.27 31.73
N ARG A 305 8.59 -0.87 30.57
CA ARG A 305 9.26 -0.92 29.27
C ARG A 305 9.57 0.46 28.73
N PRO A 306 10.64 0.61 27.91
CA PRO A 306 10.93 1.88 27.26
C PRO A 306 9.77 2.26 26.32
N VAL A 307 9.17 3.39 26.58
CA VAL A 307 8.15 4.01 25.72
C VAL A 307 8.81 4.37 24.38
N HIS A 308 8.25 3.92 23.27
CA HIS A 308 8.68 4.37 21.94
C HIS A 308 8.30 5.86 21.81
N LEU A 309 9.31 6.73 21.80
CA LEU A 309 9.14 8.15 21.54
C LEU A 309 8.52 8.32 20.14
N GLY A 310 7.34 8.90 20.07
CA GLY A 310 6.67 9.21 18.79
C GLY A 310 5.39 8.47 18.50
N VAL A 311 4.93 7.56 19.35
CA VAL A 311 3.56 7.06 19.30
C VAL A 311 2.63 8.20 19.70
N ARG A 312 1.79 8.65 18.75
CA ARG A 312 0.77 9.66 19.03
C ARG A 312 -0.55 8.94 19.28
N ASP A 313 -1.06 9.09 20.50
CA ASP A 313 -2.41 8.65 20.82
C ASP A 313 -3.44 9.31 19.89
N GLY A 314 -4.43 8.55 19.48
CA GLY A 314 -5.56 9.06 18.71
C GLY A 314 -5.27 9.41 17.25
N LEU A 315 -4.12 9.07 16.69
CA LEU A 315 -3.78 9.36 15.29
C LEU A 315 -4.68 8.63 14.29
N SER A 316 -5.20 7.47 14.63
CA SER A 316 -6.16 6.73 13.82
C SER A 316 -7.43 7.56 13.55
N VAL A 317 -7.94 8.23 14.54
CA VAL A 317 -9.11 9.12 14.43
C VAL A 317 -8.74 10.42 13.70
N ASN A 318 -7.58 11.00 13.99
CA ASN A 318 -7.08 12.21 13.34
C ASN A 318 -6.77 11.99 11.85
N THR A 319 -6.42 10.77 11.45
CA THR A 319 -6.24 10.44 10.03
C THR A 319 -7.57 10.50 9.30
N SER A 320 -8.66 10.16 9.96
CA SER A 320 -10.02 10.34 9.46
C SER A 320 -10.43 11.82 9.36
N LEU A 321 -9.90 12.71 10.23
CA LEU A 321 -10.16 14.16 10.19
C LEU A 321 -9.66 14.83 8.91
N GLY A 322 -8.59 14.31 8.31
CA GLY A 322 -8.14 14.80 7.01
C GLY A 322 -9.17 14.63 5.90
N LEU A 323 -10.13 13.73 6.03
CA LEU A 323 -11.27 13.57 5.10
C LEU A 323 -12.23 14.76 5.18
N ALA A 324 -12.41 15.34 6.36
CA ALA A 324 -13.34 16.44 6.61
C ALA A 324 -12.98 17.73 5.87
N GLU A 325 -11.71 17.95 5.55
CA GLU A 325 -11.27 19.18 4.88
C GLU A 325 -11.65 19.27 3.40
N ASN A 326 -12.14 18.19 2.77
CA ASN A 326 -12.27 18.13 1.31
C ASN A 326 -13.66 18.29 0.72
N SER A 327 -14.73 18.08 1.49
CA SER A 327 -16.10 18.41 1.05
C SER A 327 -17.01 18.70 2.24
N ALA A 328 -17.98 19.62 2.07
CA ALA A 328 -18.99 19.90 3.09
C ALA A 328 -19.81 18.65 3.47
N HIS A 329 -20.08 17.78 2.49
CA HIS A 329 -20.81 16.53 2.69
C HIS A 329 -20.02 15.50 3.49
N THR A 330 -18.70 15.41 3.26
CA THR A 330 -17.81 14.55 4.05
C THR A 330 -17.65 15.08 5.48
N GLN A 331 -17.72 16.39 5.69
CA GLN A 331 -17.69 17.01 7.02
C GLN A 331 -18.88 16.61 7.89
N ASP A 332 -20.10 16.54 7.31
CA ASP A 332 -21.29 16.15 8.06
C ASP A 332 -21.26 14.70 8.52
N ILE A 333 -20.80 13.79 7.65
CA ILE A 333 -20.70 12.36 7.96
C ILE A 333 -19.58 12.10 8.97
N LEU A 334 -18.44 12.75 8.84
CA LEU A 334 -17.31 12.60 9.75
C LEU A 334 -17.50 13.34 11.06
N GLY A 335 -18.16 14.48 11.07
CA GLY A 335 -18.55 15.17 12.29
C GLY A 335 -19.34 14.25 13.22
N ALA A 336 -20.34 13.54 12.69
CA ALA A 336 -21.13 12.57 13.43
C ALA A 336 -20.32 11.37 13.92
N LEU A 337 -19.34 10.88 13.12
CA LEU A 337 -18.46 9.77 13.50
C LEU A 337 -17.42 10.18 14.55
N LEU A 338 -16.97 11.43 14.53
CA LEU A 338 -15.97 11.97 15.45
C LEU A 338 -16.58 12.39 16.79
N GLU A 339 -17.80 12.95 16.81
CA GLU A 339 -18.53 13.25 18.05
C GLU A 339 -18.83 11.97 18.86
N ALA A 340 -19.03 10.84 18.16
CA ALA A 340 -19.23 9.56 18.82
C ALA A 340 -17.95 8.97 19.47
N LYS A 341 -16.76 9.46 19.16
CA LYS A 341 -15.47 8.83 19.51
C LYS A 341 -14.43 9.74 20.15
N ALA A 342 -14.72 11.01 20.32
CA ALA A 342 -13.76 11.96 20.89
C ALA A 342 -13.71 11.87 22.41
N ALA A 343 -12.98 10.90 22.95
CA ALA A 343 -12.32 11.06 24.23
C ALA A 343 -10.81 11.15 23.95
N PRO A 344 -10.15 12.31 24.15
CA PRO A 344 -8.71 12.40 23.98
C PRO A 344 -8.05 11.61 25.10
N SER A 345 -7.25 10.60 24.75
CA SER A 345 -6.29 10.02 25.67
C SER A 345 -5.17 11.06 25.87
N GLU A 346 -5.01 11.50 27.09
CA GLU A 346 -3.94 12.38 27.48
C GLU A 346 -2.62 11.59 27.50
N THR A 347 -1.63 12.08 26.75
CA THR A 347 -0.19 11.78 26.86
C THR A 347 0.31 10.38 26.51
N GLY A 348 0.94 10.22 25.35
CA GLY A 348 2.09 9.33 25.04
C GLY A 348 2.07 7.86 25.55
N VAL A 349 0.93 7.38 26.02
CA VAL A 349 0.73 6.03 26.55
C VAL A 349 0.30 5.13 25.38
N ALA A 350 0.84 3.91 25.33
CA ALA A 350 0.43 2.92 24.37
C ALA A 350 -1.08 2.64 24.48
N THR A 351 -1.74 2.53 23.35
CA THR A 351 -3.19 2.29 23.30
C THR A 351 -3.44 0.77 23.35
N LYS A 352 -4.38 0.33 24.18
CA LYS A 352 -4.79 -1.09 24.19
C LYS A 352 -5.32 -1.52 22.83
N PRO A 353 -5.11 -2.78 22.44
CA PRO A 353 -5.71 -3.34 21.24
C PRO A 353 -7.22 -3.16 21.25
N ALA A 354 -7.79 -2.74 20.12
CA ALA A 354 -9.21 -2.51 19.96
C ALA A 354 -9.68 -3.14 18.64
N PRO A 355 -10.97 -3.45 18.50
CA PRO A 355 -11.55 -3.85 17.23
C PRO A 355 -11.26 -2.80 16.16
N LEU A 356 -10.76 -3.25 14.99
CA LEU A 356 -10.34 -2.33 13.94
C LEU A 356 -11.53 -1.59 13.33
N VAL A 357 -12.61 -2.31 13.05
CA VAL A 357 -13.84 -1.72 12.50
C VAL A 357 -14.66 -1.09 13.63
N GLY A 358 -15.03 0.15 13.40
CA GLY A 358 -15.72 0.94 14.41
C GLY A 358 -14.77 1.78 15.27
N GLU A 359 -13.63 1.26 15.72
CA GLU A 359 -12.69 2.01 16.58
C GLU A 359 -11.55 2.70 15.79
N VAL A 360 -11.01 2.04 14.78
CA VAL A 360 -9.89 2.55 13.96
C VAL A 360 -10.37 2.94 12.57
N ILE A 361 -11.14 2.09 11.94
CA ILE A 361 -11.74 2.28 10.62
C ILE A 361 -13.24 2.43 10.79
N GLY A 362 -13.78 3.57 10.36
CA GLY A 362 -15.23 3.78 10.38
C GLY A 362 -15.95 2.82 9.45
N GLU A 363 -17.10 2.27 9.90
CA GLU A 363 -17.93 1.34 9.12
C GLU A 363 -18.29 1.93 7.73
N ALA A 364 -18.70 3.19 7.69
CA ALA A 364 -19.04 3.87 6.44
C ALA A 364 -17.85 3.93 5.45
N ALA A 365 -16.63 4.05 5.95
CA ALA A 365 -15.42 4.02 5.12
C ALA A 365 -15.16 2.59 4.58
N LEU A 366 -15.29 1.57 5.43
CA LEU A 366 -15.13 0.16 5.02
C LEU A 366 -16.10 -0.20 3.90
N TRP A 367 -17.40 0.13 4.07
CA TRP A 367 -18.45 -0.22 3.10
C TRP A 367 -18.50 0.69 1.87
N ALA A 368 -17.80 1.83 1.86
CA ALA A 368 -17.68 2.68 0.68
C ALA A 368 -16.74 2.13 -0.39
N CYS A 369 -15.90 1.15 -0.08
CA CYS A 369 -14.97 0.56 -1.05
C CYS A 369 -15.72 -0.26 -2.10
N THR A 370 -15.51 0.05 -3.39
CA THR A 370 -16.08 -0.68 -4.54
C THR A 370 -15.15 -1.79 -5.05
N THR A 371 -14.02 -2.03 -4.39
CA THR A 371 -13.02 -3.04 -4.77
C THR A 371 -12.51 -2.91 -6.21
N CYS A 372 -12.43 -1.69 -6.74
CA CYS A 372 -12.06 -1.43 -8.14
C CYS A 372 -10.55 -1.57 -8.45
N GLY A 373 -9.69 -1.69 -7.44
CA GLY A 373 -8.24 -1.86 -7.61
C GLY A 373 -7.43 -0.62 -7.96
N ALA A 374 -8.04 0.54 -8.23
CA ALA A 374 -7.33 1.75 -8.62
C ALA A 374 -6.25 2.18 -7.60
N CYS A 375 -6.49 1.95 -6.31
CA CYS A 375 -5.52 2.25 -5.25
C CYS A 375 -4.30 1.32 -5.29
N VAL A 376 -4.47 0.06 -5.66
CA VAL A 376 -3.39 -0.93 -5.81
C VAL A 376 -2.55 -0.58 -7.04
N ASP A 377 -3.20 -0.39 -8.21
CA ASP A 377 -2.53 -0.02 -9.47
C ASP A 377 -1.67 1.24 -9.36
N GLN A 378 -2.13 2.24 -8.60
CA GLN A 378 -1.43 3.51 -8.47
C GLN A 378 -0.40 3.57 -7.35
N CYS A 379 -0.29 2.54 -6.52
CA CYS A 379 0.63 2.53 -5.39
C CYS A 379 2.09 2.35 -5.86
N PRO A 380 3.00 3.30 -5.59
CA PRO A 380 4.39 3.18 -6.02
C PRO A 380 5.22 2.18 -5.21
N VAL A 381 4.63 1.59 -4.17
CA VAL A 381 5.25 0.60 -3.28
C VAL A 381 4.41 -0.66 -3.15
N ASP A 382 3.50 -0.88 -4.09
CA ASP A 382 2.67 -2.06 -4.27
C ASP A 382 1.91 -2.52 -3.00
N ILE A 383 1.25 -1.55 -2.31
CA ILE A 383 0.38 -1.84 -1.17
C ILE A 383 -0.92 -2.47 -1.67
N GLU A 384 -1.28 -3.61 -1.12
CA GLU A 384 -2.46 -4.40 -1.49
C GLU A 384 -3.69 -3.96 -0.69
N HIS A 385 -4.16 -2.73 -0.93
CA HIS A 385 -5.26 -2.10 -0.18
C HIS A 385 -6.55 -2.93 -0.16
N ILE A 386 -6.89 -3.59 -1.29
CA ILE A 386 -8.17 -4.29 -1.44
C ILE A 386 -8.25 -5.49 -0.51
N ASP A 387 -7.17 -6.25 -0.38
CA ASP A 387 -7.14 -7.42 0.49
C ASP A 387 -7.42 -7.05 1.94
N ARG A 388 -6.85 -5.94 2.39
CA ARG A 388 -7.06 -5.44 3.78
C ARG A 388 -8.51 -5.03 4.02
N VAL A 389 -9.17 -4.44 3.02
CA VAL A 389 -10.60 -4.14 3.08
C VAL A 389 -11.43 -5.44 3.14
N ILE A 390 -11.08 -6.43 2.33
CA ILE A 390 -11.81 -7.70 2.30
C ILE A 390 -11.60 -8.50 3.59
N ASP A 391 -10.39 -8.52 4.15
CA ASP A 391 -10.10 -9.20 5.40
C ASP A 391 -10.95 -8.65 6.56
N LEU A 392 -11.11 -7.32 6.64
CA LEU A 392 -11.99 -6.70 7.62
C LEU A 392 -13.47 -7.02 7.35
N ARG A 393 -13.90 -7.03 6.07
CA ARG A 393 -15.27 -7.38 5.70
C ARG A 393 -15.60 -8.84 6.02
N ARG A 394 -14.65 -9.76 5.81
CA ARG A 394 -14.80 -11.18 6.17
C ARG A 394 -15.16 -11.33 7.65
N ASN A 395 -14.44 -10.65 8.53
CA ASN A 395 -14.75 -10.66 9.95
C ASN A 395 -16.13 -10.05 10.24
N GLN A 396 -16.42 -8.86 9.69
CA GLN A 396 -17.69 -8.19 9.91
C GLN A 396 -18.89 -9.01 9.43
N VAL A 397 -18.75 -9.79 8.37
CA VAL A 397 -19.84 -10.61 7.81
C VAL A 397 -19.96 -11.96 8.50
N LEU A 398 -18.84 -12.66 8.71
CA LEU A 398 -18.84 -14.06 9.16
C LEU A 398 -18.83 -14.20 10.68
N MET A 399 -18.25 -13.21 11.40
CA MET A 399 -18.15 -13.26 12.87
C MET A 399 -19.16 -12.29 13.53
N GLU A 400 -19.13 -11.02 13.12
CA GLU A 400 -19.89 -9.97 13.81
C GLU A 400 -21.33 -9.81 13.29
N SER A 401 -21.66 -10.37 12.13
CA SER A 401 -22.93 -10.12 11.42
C SER A 401 -23.26 -8.62 11.26
N ALA A 402 -22.22 -7.78 11.20
CA ALA A 402 -22.28 -6.33 11.18
C ALA A 402 -22.03 -5.79 9.76
N PHE A 403 -23.08 -5.71 8.94
CA PHE A 403 -23.02 -5.25 7.56
C PHE A 403 -24.31 -4.53 7.14
N PRO A 404 -24.27 -3.70 6.07
CA PRO A 404 -25.46 -3.01 5.57
C PRO A 404 -26.62 -3.97 5.25
N LYS A 405 -27.82 -3.57 5.61
CA LYS A 405 -29.06 -4.38 5.44
C LYS A 405 -29.26 -4.87 4.01
N GLU A 406 -28.88 -4.06 3.03
CA GLU A 406 -28.96 -4.36 1.59
C GLU A 406 -28.08 -5.55 1.21
N LEU A 407 -26.90 -5.69 1.82
CA LEU A 407 -26.02 -6.85 1.62
C LEU A 407 -26.66 -8.12 2.17
N GLY A 408 -27.27 -8.09 3.34
CA GLY A 408 -27.99 -9.24 3.88
C GLY A 408 -29.15 -9.68 3.00
N GLN A 409 -29.83 -8.74 2.32
CA GLN A 409 -30.85 -9.09 1.32
C GLN A 409 -30.24 -9.75 0.08
N MET A 410 -29.09 -9.26 -0.36
CA MET A 410 -28.35 -9.84 -1.51
C MET A 410 -27.87 -11.25 -1.17
N PHE A 411 -27.31 -11.50 0.01
CA PHE A 411 -26.86 -12.84 0.43
C PHE A 411 -28.01 -13.84 0.40
N ARG A 412 -29.14 -13.53 1.01
CA ARG A 412 -30.33 -14.40 0.98
C ARG A 412 -30.84 -14.72 -0.43
N LYS A 413 -30.74 -13.76 -1.36
CA LYS A 413 -31.12 -13.98 -2.77
C LYS A 413 -30.11 -14.88 -3.48
N LEU A 414 -28.82 -14.71 -3.20
CA LEU A 414 -27.76 -15.58 -3.73
C LEU A 414 -27.93 -17.02 -3.24
N GLU A 415 -28.14 -17.22 -1.95
CA GLU A 415 -28.37 -18.52 -1.33
C GLU A 415 -29.64 -19.21 -1.89
N SER A 416 -30.75 -18.49 -1.95
CA SER A 416 -32.04 -19.09 -2.31
C SER A 416 -32.32 -19.21 -3.80
N LYS A 417 -31.68 -18.38 -4.66
CA LYS A 417 -31.99 -18.28 -6.09
C LYS A 417 -30.75 -18.30 -7.00
N GLY A 418 -29.55 -18.39 -6.45
CA GLY A 418 -28.32 -18.36 -7.22
C GLY A 418 -28.10 -17.05 -7.98
N ASN A 419 -28.76 -15.94 -7.60
CA ASN A 419 -28.54 -14.63 -8.22
C ASN A 419 -28.93 -13.46 -7.30
N PRO A 420 -28.25 -12.30 -7.41
CA PRO A 420 -28.49 -11.16 -6.53
C PRO A 420 -29.84 -10.45 -6.74
N TRP A 421 -30.55 -10.70 -7.86
CA TRP A 421 -31.91 -10.17 -8.12
C TRP A 421 -32.99 -10.97 -7.37
N GLY A 422 -32.71 -12.24 -7.02
CA GLY A 422 -33.69 -13.14 -6.42
C GLY A 422 -34.74 -13.62 -7.40
N LEU A 423 -34.44 -13.60 -8.71
CA LEU A 423 -35.33 -14.05 -9.77
C LEU A 423 -35.22 -15.57 -10.01
N PRO A 424 -36.30 -16.23 -10.45
CA PRO A 424 -36.26 -17.66 -10.75
C PRO A 424 -35.29 -18.00 -11.87
N PRO A 425 -34.54 -19.13 -11.83
CA PRO A 425 -33.63 -19.56 -12.89
C PRO A 425 -34.25 -19.60 -14.27
N ARG A 426 -35.50 -20.09 -14.41
CA ARG A 426 -36.26 -20.15 -15.67
C ARG A 426 -36.36 -18.81 -16.42
N LYS A 427 -36.09 -17.69 -15.78
CA LYS A 427 -36.06 -16.36 -16.41
C LYS A 427 -34.71 -16.02 -17.06
N ARG A 428 -33.68 -16.86 -16.86
CA ARG A 428 -32.34 -16.57 -17.40
C ARG A 428 -32.30 -16.49 -18.92
N LEU A 429 -33.20 -17.19 -19.62
CA LEU A 429 -33.28 -17.17 -21.08
C LEU A 429 -34.23 -16.10 -21.65
N GLU A 430 -34.84 -15.25 -20.82
CA GLU A 430 -35.75 -14.20 -21.31
C GLU A 430 -35.07 -13.18 -22.23
N TRP A 431 -33.78 -12.99 -22.10
CA TRP A 431 -33.01 -12.12 -22.98
C TRP A 431 -32.95 -12.60 -24.42
N ALA A 432 -33.05 -13.91 -24.68
CA ALA A 432 -32.99 -14.51 -26.02
C ALA A 432 -34.29 -14.37 -26.79
N LYS A 433 -35.42 -14.06 -26.15
CA LYS A 433 -36.72 -13.91 -26.81
C LYS A 433 -36.68 -12.81 -27.86
N GLY A 434 -37.13 -13.18 -29.10
CA GLY A 434 -37.20 -12.26 -30.24
C GLY A 434 -35.86 -12.00 -30.93
N LEU A 435 -34.87 -12.88 -30.76
CA LEU A 435 -33.77 -13.04 -31.71
C LEU A 435 -34.27 -13.74 -32.99
N GLU A 436 -33.61 -13.50 -34.13
CA GLU A 436 -33.96 -14.12 -35.42
C GLU A 436 -33.45 -15.58 -35.54
N PHE A 437 -32.77 -16.06 -34.53
CA PHE A 437 -32.22 -17.42 -34.41
C PHE A 437 -32.45 -17.99 -33.01
N ASP A 438 -32.46 -19.31 -32.91
CA ASP A 438 -32.56 -20.01 -31.65
C ASP A 438 -31.19 -20.07 -30.95
N VAL A 439 -31.17 -19.88 -29.63
CA VAL A 439 -29.97 -20.01 -28.80
C VAL A 439 -29.97 -21.39 -28.17
N PRO A 440 -29.05 -22.29 -28.55
CA PRO A 440 -29.00 -23.65 -28.02
C PRO A 440 -28.68 -23.66 -26.53
N VAL A 441 -29.32 -24.57 -25.79
CA VAL A 441 -29.13 -24.78 -24.35
C VAL A 441 -28.47 -26.14 -24.15
N VAL A 442 -27.41 -26.19 -23.38
CA VAL A 442 -26.71 -27.44 -23.01
C VAL A 442 -27.63 -28.32 -22.17
N GLY A 443 -27.69 -29.62 -22.48
CA GLY A 443 -28.57 -30.57 -21.85
C GLY A 443 -30.02 -30.58 -22.40
N VAL A 444 -30.35 -29.67 -23.35
CA VAL A 444 -31.67 -29.60 -24.00
C VAL A 444 -31.51 -29.69 -25.51
N ASP A 445 -30.78 -28.81 -26.14
CA ASP A 445 -30.61 -28.72 -27.61
C ASP A 445 -29.27 -29.32 -28.05
N VAL A 446 -28.27 -29.35 -27.19
CA VAL A 446 -26.97 -30.01 -27.34
C VAL A 446 -26.69 -30.86 -26.12
N GLU A 447 -26.01 -32.00 -26.29
CA GLU A 447 -25.77 -32.94 -25.19
C GLU A 447 -24.78 -32.34 -24.19
N ASP A 448 -23.65 -31.81 -24.67
CA ASP A 448 -22.64 -31.14 -23.88
C ASP A 448 -22.00 -29.95 -24.63
N ALA A 449 -21.17 -29.16 -23.92
CA ALA A 449 -20.53 -27.98 -24.48
C ALA A 449 -19.36 -28.29 -25.43
N SER A 450 -18.96 -29.56 -25.61
CA SER A 450 -17.93 -29.95 -26.56
C SER A 450 -18.46 -30.00 -28.01
N GLU A 451 -19.78 -29.99 -28.19
CA GLU A 451 -20.44 -29.97 -29.51
C GLU A 451 -20.41 -28.58 -30.17
N VAL A 452 -20.06 -27.54 -29.39
CA VAL A 452 -20.02 -26.15 -29.86
C VAL A 452 -18.62 -25.56 -29.73
N ASP A 453 -18.36 -24.47 -30.47
CA ASP A 453 -17.08 -23.76 -30.39
C ASP A 453 -16.88 -23.10 -29.05
N TYR A 454 -17.95 -22.56 -28.45
CA TYR A 454 -17.90 -21.84 -27.17
C TYR A 454 -19.15 -22.08 -26.32
N LEU A 455 -18.93 -22.23 -25.02
CA LEU A 455 -19.99 -22.01 -24.04
C LEU A 455 -20.10 -20.50 -23.79
N PHE A 456 -21.27 -19.91 -24.02
CA PHE A 456 -21.54 -18.52 -23.70
C PHE A 456 -22.08 -18.41 -22.27
N TRP A 457 -21.22 -17.96 -21.36
CA TRP A 457 -21.59 -17.67 -19.99
C TRP A 457 -22.22 -16.28 -19.92
N VAL A 458 -23.55 -16.24 -19.79
CA VAL A 458 -24.33 -14.99 -19.85
C VAL A 458 -24.13 -14.11 -18.60
N GLY A 459 -23.93 -14.73 -17.45
CA GLY A 459 -23.84 -14.04 -16.17
C GLY A 459 -25.18 -13.50 -15.67
N CYS A 460 -25.26 -13.23 -14.37
CA CYS A 460 -26.52 -12.78 -13.77
C CYS A 460 -26.99 -11.42 -14.29
N ALA A 461 -26.08 -10.46 -14.53
CA ALA A 461 -26.43 -9.16 -15.07
C ALA A 461 -26.98 -9.29 -16.50
N GLY A 462 -26.30 -10.04 -17.37
CA GLY A 462 -26.74 -10.29 -18.75
C GLY A 462 -28.09 -10.99 -18.85
N ALA A 463 -28.41 -11.83 -17.86
CA ALA A 463 -29.67 -12.56 -17.81
C ALA A 463 -30.84 -11.73 -17.25
N TYR A 464 -30.61 -10.83 -16.30
CA TYR A 464 -31.70 -10.21 -15.52
C TYR A 464 -31.79 -8.69 -15.60
N GLU A 465 -30.68 -7.97 -15.88
CA GLU A 465 -30.67 -6.51 -15.92
C GLU A 465 -30.97 -6.01 -17.34
N ASP A 466 -31.95 -5.12 -17.49
CA ASP A 466 -32.48 -4.74 -18.81
C ASP A 466 -31.47 -4.04 -19.73
N ARG A 467 -30.51 -3.32 -19.18
CA ARG A 467 -29.43 -2.71 -19.95
C ARG A 467 -28.41 -3.76 -20.40
N ALA A 468 -28.02 -4.67 -19.49
CA ALA A 468 -27.05 -5.72 -19.76
C ALA A 468 -27.61 -6.77 -20.72
N LYS A 469 -28.92 -7.09 -20.68
CA LYS A 469 -29.60 -7.94 -21.68
C LYS A 469 -29.37 -7.47 -23.11
N LYS A 470 -29.34 -6.18 -23.37
CA LYS A 470 -29.07 -5.63 -24.71
C LYS A 470 -27.65 -5.98 -25.17
N THR A 471 -26.68 -5.93 -24.26
CA THR A 471 -25.30 -6.35 -24.55
C THR A 471 -25.21 -7.84 -24.79
N THR A 472 -25.87 -8.65 -23.96
CA THR A 472 -25.97 -10.12 -24.17
C THR A 472 -26.52 -10.47 -25.52
N ARG A 473 -27.63 -9.82 -25.93
CA ARG A 473 -28.22 -10.03 -27.28
C ARG A 473 -27.24 -9.66 -28.38
N ALA A 474 -26.59 -8.52 -28.29
CA ALA A 474 -25.60 -8.09 -29.28
C ALA A 474 -24.42 -9.06 -29.40
N VAL A 475 -23.95 -9.62 -28.28
CA VAL A 475 -22.90 -10.65 -28.30
C VAL A 475 -23.38 -11.92 -28.99
N ALA A 476 -24.58 -12.41 -28.69
CA ALA A 476 -25.16 -13.57 -29.32
C ALA A 476 -25.37 -13.37 -30.85
N GLU A 477 -25.87 -12.18 -31.24
CA GLU A 477 -26.02 -11.80 -32.67
C GLU A 477 -24.67 -11.76 -33.39
N LEU A 478 -23.62 -11.21 -32.75
CA LEU A 478 -22.27 -11.17 -33.32
C LEU A 478 -21.67 -12.57 -33.49
N LEU A 479 -21.83 -13.47 -32.51
CA LEU A 479 -21.39 -14.86 -32.60
C LEU A 479 -22.11 -15.56 -33.76
N HIS A 480 -23.44 -15.38 -33.89
CA HIS A 480 -24.23 -15.93 -34.96
C HIS A 480 -23.79 -15.41 -36.34
N ILE A 481 -23.63 -14.11 -36.51
CA ILE A 481 -23.16 -13.48 -37.77
C ILE A 481 -21.76 -13.98 -38.14
N ALA A 482 -20.89 -14.19 -37.15
CA ALA A 482 -19.54 -14.72 -37.36
C ALA A 482 -19.52 -16.22 -37.73
N GLY A 483 -20.66 -16.90 -37.70
CA GLY A 483 -20.75 -18.34 -37.95
C GLY A 483 -20.11 -19.20 -36.88
N VAL A 484 -19.98 -18.65 -35.64
CA VAL A 484 -19.43 -19.35 -34.49
C VAL A 484 -20.56 -20.10 -33.80
N SER A 485 -20.40 -21.41 -33.60
CA SER A 485 -21.37 -22.22 -32.85
C SER A 485 -21.18 -21.95 -31.33
N PHE A 486 -22.29 -21.72 -30.65
CA PHE A 486 -22.28 -21.50 -29.19
C PHE A 486 -23.56 -22.05 -28.56
N ALA A 487 -23.46 -22.36 -27.26
CA ALA A 487 -24.61 -22.74 -26.45
C ALA A 487 -24.52 -22.03 -25.08
N VAL A 488 -25.64 -22.00 -24.37
CA VAL A 488 -25.73 -21.42 -23.02
C VAL A 488 -26.17 -22.49 -22.02
N LEU A 489 -25.89 -22.27 -20.72
CA LEU A 489 -26.34 -23.17 -19.64
C LEU A 489 -27.82 -22.98 -19.29
N GLY A 490 -28.42 -21.85 -19.64
CA GLY A 490 -29.80 -21.55 -19.27
C GLY A 490 -30.03 -21.59 -17.76
N ASP A 491 -30.97 -22.44 -17.32
CA ASP A 491 -31.32 -22.60 -15.91
C ASP A 491 -30.19 -23.21 -15.07
N GLY A 492 -29.23 -23.89 -15.70
CA GLY A 492 -28.06 -24.49 -15.04
C GLY A 492 -26.98 -23.47 -14.63
N GLU A 493 -27.08 -22.22 -15.12
CA GLU A 493 -26.12 -21.17 -14.73
C GLU A 493 -26.50 -20.51 -13.40
N SER A 494 -25.56 -20.35 -12.50
CA SER A 494 -25.74 -19.60 -11.26
C SER A 494 -24.80 -18.39 -11.17
N CYS A 495 -24.88 -17.61 -10.09
CA CYS A 495 -23.97 -16.51 -9.85
C CYS A 495 -22.55 -17.04 -9.59
N THR A 496 -21.54 -16.34 -10.09
CA THR A 496 -20.13 -16.67 -9.83
C THR A 496 -19.72 -16.53 -8.35
N GLY A 497 -20.57 -15.91 -7.51
CA GLY A 497 -20.25 -15.63 -6.12
C GLY A 497 -19.39 -14.35 -5.92
N ASP A 498 -18.89 -13.69 -6.99
CA ASP A 498 -18.09 -12.47 -6.88
C ASP A 498 -18.70 -11.39 -5.98
N PRO A 499 -20.01 -11.06 -6.02
CA PRO A 499 -20.61 -10.09 -5.11
C PRO A 499 -20.52 -10.50 -3.65
N ALA A 500 -20.64 -11.78 -3.35
CA ALA A 500 -20.50 -12.31 -1.98
C ALA A 500 -19.06 -12.17 -1.49
N ARG A 501 -18.08 -12.57 -2.31
CA ARG A 501 -16.66 -12.47 -1.99
C ARG A 501 -16.20 -11.04 -1.74
N ARG A 502 -16.58 -10.10 -2.62
CA ARG A 502 -16.28 -8.67 -2.45
C ARG A 502 -16.91 -8.05 -1.21
N ALA A 503 -18.06 -8.57 -0.80
CA ALA A 503 -18.73 -8.17 0.43
C ALA A 503 -18.18 -8.85 1.69
N GLY A 504 -17.26 -9.83 1.58
CA GLY A 504 -16.66 -10.55 2.70
C GLY A 504 -17.35 -11.86 3.07
N ASN A 505 -18.40 -12.26 2.34
CA ASN A 505 -19.03 -13.58 2.55
C ASN A 505 -18.28 -14.65 1.76
N GLU A 506 -17.15 -15.08 2.30
CA GLU A 506 -16.25 -16.03 1.65
C GLU A 506 -16.90 -17.43 1.57
N ILE A 507 -17.67 -17.85 2.57
CA ILE A 507 -18.34 -19.16 2.61
C ILE A 507 -19.34 -19.27 1.46
N LEU A 508 -20.23 -18.28 1.32
CA LEU A 508 -21.20 -18.26 0.20
C LEU A 508 -20.51 -18.20 -1.16
N PHE A 509 -19.39 -17.48 -1.27
CA PHE A 509 -18.58 -17.47 -2.50
C PHE A 509 -18.04 -18.86 -2.82
N GLN A 510 -17.41 -19.54 -1.84
CA GLN A 510 -16.83 -20.88 -2.04
C GLN A 510 -17.90 -21.88 -2.49
N THR A 511 -19.06 -21.87 -1.87
CA THR A 511 -20.20 -22.74 -2.25
C THR A 511 -20.65 -22.50 -3.68
N LEU A 512 -20.87 -21.23 -4.08
CA LEU A 512 -21.28 -20.89 -5.46
C LEU A 512 -20.20 -21.19 -6.48
N ALA A 513 -18.93 -20.95 -6.13
CA ALA A 513 -17.81 -21.23 -7.01
C ALA A 513 -17.64 -22.75 -7.25
N ALA A 514 -17.71 -23.56 -6.19
CA ALA A 514 -17.62 -25.02 -6.28
C ALA A 514 -18.74 -25.57 -7.19
N GLN A 515 -20.00 -25.14 -6.96
CA GLN A 515 -21.14 -25.52 -7.80
C GLN A 515 -20.92 -25.17 -9.29
N ASN A 516 -20.43 -23.97 -9.57
CA ASN A 516 -20.17 -23.57 -10.97
C ASN A 516 -19.04 -24.36 -11.61
N VAL A 517 -17.97 -24.67 -10.86
CA VAL A 517 -16.86 -25.51 -11.35
C VAL A 517 -17.34 -26.91 -11.66
N GLU A 518 -18.16 -27.51 -10.79
CA GLU A 518 -18.77 -28.81 -11.02
C GLU A 518 -19.62 -28.80 -12.29
N THR A 519 -20.56 -27.85 -12.43
CA THR A 519 -21.40 -27.68 -13.61
C THR A 519 -20.58 -27.56 -14.90
N LEU A 520 -19.52 -26.70 -14.89
CA LEU A 520 -18.67 -26.51 -16.07
C LEU A 520 -17.87 -27.78 -16.46
N ASN A 521 -17.46 -28.56 -15.45
CA ASN A 521 -16.79 -29.85 -15.68
C ASN A 521 -17.76 -30.90 -16.25
N GLU A 522 -18.96 -31.00 -15.68
CA GLU A 522 -20.00 -31.94 -16.16
C GLU A 522 -20.41 -31.68 -17.61
N VAL A 523 -20.58 -30.42 -17.99
CA VAL A 523 -20.94 -30.07 -19.36
C VAL A 523 -19.75 -30.06 -20.34
N GLY A 524 -18.55 -30.38 -19.88
CA GLY A 524 -17.37 -30.50 -20.74
C GLY A 524 -16.92 -29.18 -21.39
N ALA A 525 -17.14 -28.02 -20.73
CA ALA A 525 -16.82 -26.70 -21.27
C ALA A 525 -15.30 -26.51 -21.43
N LYS A 526 -14.81 -26.32 -22.65
CA LYS A 526 -13.37 -26.09 -22.93
C LYS A 526 -13.04 -24.64 -23.24
N ARG A 527 -13.94 -23.94 -23.89
CA ARG A 527 -13.78 -22.51 -24.24
C ARG A 527 -15.04 -21.78 -23.85
N ILE A 528 -14.88 -20.72 -23.09
CA ILE A 528 -15.98 -19.94 -22.52
C ILE A 528 -15.87 -18.50 -22.98
N VAL A 529 -16.96 -17.92 -23.44
CA VAL A 529 -17.13 -16.49 -23.70
C VAL A 529 -17.91 -15.90 -22.52
N VAL A 530 -17.44 -14.82 -21.93
CA VAL A 530 -18.07 -14.12 -20.80
C VAL A 530 -18.32 -12.66 -21.13
#